data_49bf1d986d917fef80240a613e7fcc5a
#
_entry.id   49bf1d986d917fef80240a613e7fcc5a
#
_cell.length_a   1.000
_cell.length_b   1.000
_cell.length_c   1.000
_cell.angle_alpha   90.00
_cell.angle_beta   90.00
_cell.angle_gamma   90.00
#
_symmetry.space_group_name_H-M   'P 1'
#
loop_
_entity.id
_entity.type
_entity.pdbx_description
1 polymer ?
#
loop_
_entity_poly.entity_id
_entity_poly.type
_entity_poly.pdbx_seq_one_letter_code
_entity_poly.pdbx_strand_id
1 'polypeptide(L)'
;LKEGEVVLDLGSGGGFDSFLASKKVGDNGLVIGVDMTPEMVSLARKNAEEDGYRNIEFRLGEIEHLPVADESVDVIISNCVINLSLDKEQVFKDAYRVLKVGGRLSISDVVATAELPIEIKEDLSMMTGCIAGAEFVDNIQKMMEDAGFKDIRLTPKDNGREIVKSWVPDRNIEDYVSSYIIEATK
;
A
#
# COMPACT_ATOMS: atom_id res chain seq x y z
N LEU A 1 9.90 -10.98 1.88
CA LEU A 1 10.98 -10.44 1.07
C LEU A 1 12.17 -11.39 1.06
N LYS A 2 12.93 -11.39 -0.04
CA LYS A 2 14.13 -12.21 -0.25
C LYS A 2 15.34 -11.32 -0.54
N GLU A 3 16.53 -11.82 -0.26
CA GLU A 3 17.77 -11.12 -0.60
C GLU A 3 17.90 -10.88 -2.11
N GLY A 4 18.32 -9.69 -2.49
CA GLY A 4 18.51 -9.28 -3.89
C GLY A 4 17.25 -8.81 -4.63
N GLU A 5 16.07 -8.84 -4.00
CA GLU A 5 14.83 -8.36 -4.63
C GLU A 5 14.81 -6.84 -4.80
N VAL A 6 14.15 -6.37 -5.85
CA VAL A 6 13.73 -4.97 -6.03
C VAL A 6 12.32 -4.83 -5.45
N VAL A 7 12.19 -4.01 -4.43
CA VAL A 7 10.93 -3.76 -3.70
C VAL A 7 10.43 -2.35 -3.99
N LEU A 8 9.15 -2.21 -4.26
CA LEU A 8 8.46 -0.93 -4.35
C LEU A 8 7.53 -0.77 -3.16
N ASP A 9 7.67 0.33 -2.44
CA ASP A 9 6.85 0.73 -1.29
C ASP A 9 5.91 1.88 -1.72
N LEU A 10 4.61 1.60 -1.78
CA LEU A 10 3.58 2.58 -2.17
C LEU A 10 3.14 3.39 -0.96
N GLY A 11 3.21 4.71 -1.04
CA GLY A 11 2.91 5.62 0.05
C GLY A 11 3.94 5.50 1.17
N SER A 12 5.22 5.55 0.82
CA SER A 12 6.35 5.26 1.72
C SER A 12 6.48 6.23 2.92
N GLY A 13 5.79 7.38 2.88
CA GLY A 13 5.87 8.39 3.93
C GLY A 13 7.30 8.74 4.28
N GLY A 14 7.63 8.75 5.58
CA GLY A 14 8.99 8.99 6.08
C GLY A 14 9.97 7.82 5.92
N GLY A 15 9.58 6.73 5.25
CA GLY A 15 10.44 5.62 4.84
C GLY A 15 10.46 4.41 5.78
N PHE A 16 9.58 4.31 6.77
CA PHE A 16 9.65 3.26 7.81
C PHE A 16 9.64 1.84 7.23
N ASP A 17 8.65 1.50 6.40
CA ASP A 17 8.53 0.18 5.79
C ASP A 17 9.64 -0.06 4.76
N SER A 18 10.05 0.99 4.02
CA SER A 18 11.20 0.96 3.12
C SER A 18 12.50 0.61 3.84
N PHE A 19 12.76 1.14 5.04
CA PHE A 19 13.96 0.80 5.83
C PHE A 19 13.94 -0.63 6.33
N LEU A 20 12.77 -1.15 6.72
CA LEU A 20 12.63 -2.56 7.09
C LEU A 20 12.84 -3.48 5.88
N ALA A 21 12.30 -3.11 4.73
CA ALA A 21 12.47 -3.83 3.48
C ALA A 21 13.95 -3.88 3.05
N SER A 22 14.65 -2.73 3.12
CA SER A 22 16.07 -2.61 2.77
C SER A 22 16.96 -3.61 3.53
N LYS A 23 16.73 -3.75 4.84
CA LYS A 23 17.43 -4.73 5.68
C LYS A 23 17.17 -6.18 5.27
N LYS A 24 15.98 -6.45 4.70
CA LYS A 24 15.59 -7.80 4.27
C LYS A 24 16.14 -8.18 2.90
N VAL A 25 16.20 -7.21 1.98
CA VAL A 25 16.73 -7.48 0.63
C VAL A 25 18.25 -7.40 0.55
N GLY A 26 18.89 -6.82 1.56
CA GLY A 26 20.36 -6.74 1.65
C GLY A 26 21.00 -5.84 0.60
N ASP A 27 22.34 -5.82 0.59
CA ASP A 27 23.13 -4.89 -0.26
C ASP A 27 22.97 -5.13 -1.77
N ASN A 28 22.53 -6.30 -2.18
CA ASN A 28 22.29 -6.67 -3.58
C ASN A 28 20.84 -6.36 -4.04
N GLY A 29 19.95 -6.01 -3.12
CA GLY A 29 18.58 -5.60 -3.39
C GLY A 29 18.45 -4.09 -3.53
N LEU A 30 17.27 -3.64 -3.92
CA LEU A 30 16.92 -2.22 -4.03
C LEU A 30 15.51 -2.00 -3.46
N VAL A 31 15.33 -0.93 -2.71
CA VAL A 31 14.00 -0.47 -2.31
C VAL A 31 13.71 0.87 -2.96
N ILE A 32 12.54 1.00 -3.56
CA ILE A 32 12.03 2.24 -4.13
C ILE A 32 10.80 2.64 -3.32
N GLY A 33 10.87 3.74 -2.57
CA GLY A 33 9.72 4.33 -1.91
C GLY A 33 9.10 5.41 -2.79
N VAL A 34 7.78 5.37 -2.97
CA VAL A 34 7.04 6.41 -3.70
C VAL A 34 6.03 7.06 -2.76
N ASP A 35 6.03 8.39 -2.71
CA ASP A 35 5.05 9.18 -1.97
C ASP A 35 4.71 10.46 -2.75
N MET A 36 3.46 10.90 -2.66
CA MET A 36 3.00 12.11 -3.36
C MET A 36 3.31 13.41 -2.61
N THR A 37 3.74 13.32 -1.34
CA THR A 37 3.98 14.45 -0.45
C THR A 37 5.46 14.83 -0.47
N PRO A 38 5.85 16.02 -1.02
CA PRO A 38 7.25 16.43 -1.12
C PRO A 38 7.98 16.44 0.22
N GLU A 39 7.29 16.82 1.30
CA GLU A 39 7.83 16.87 2.66
C GLU A 39 8.16 15.46 3.18
N MET A 40 7.31 14.47 2.89
CA MET A 40 7.56 13.08 3.26
C MET A 40 8.75 12.49 2.49
N VAL A 41 8.82 12.72 1.19
CA VAL A 41 9.98 12.30 0.38
C VAL A 41 11.28 12.94 0.87
N SER A 42 11.24 14.23 1.22
CA SER A 42 12.40 14.93 1.76
C SER A 42 12.83 14.38 3.11
N LEU A 43 11.88 14.09 3.99
CA LEU A 43 12.11 13.45 5.28
C LEU A 43 12.72 12.05 5.12
N ALA A 44 12.13 11.23 4.24
CA ALA A 44 12.61 9.88 3.99
C ALA A 44 14.06 9.87 3.45
N ARG A 45 14.38 10.77 2.53
CA ARG A 45 15.76 10.92 2.00
C ARG A 45 16.73 11.34 3.10
N LYS A 46 16.35 12.29 3.95
CA LYS A 46 17.16 12.72 5.09
C LYS A 46 17.42 11.56 6.05
N ASN A 47 16.37 10.82 6.43
CA ASN A 47 16.50 9.66 7.31
C ASN A 47 17.42 8.60 6.71
N ALA A 48 17.28 8.33 5.40
CA ALA A 48 18.15 7.36 4.69
C ALA A 48 19.63 7.77 4.73
N GLU A 49 19.93 9.06 4.53
CA GLU A 49 21.28 9.61 4.57
C GLU A 49 21.87 9.53 5.99
N GLU A 50 21.11 9.96 7.01
CA GLU A 50 21.54 9.96 8.41
C GLU A 50 21.83 8.55 8.94
N ASP A 51 21.02 7.56 8.54
CA ASP A 51 21.19 6.16 8.94
C ASP A 51 22.11 5.34 7.99
N GLY A 52 22.62 5.97 6.92
CA GLY A 52 23.60 5.38 6.02
C GLY A 52 23.07 4.30 5.08
N TYR A 53 21.77 4.30 4.75
CA TYR A 53 21.20 3.39 3.76
C TYR A 53 21.70 3.70 2.35
N ARG A 54 22.11 2.66 1.59
CA ARG A 54 22.68 2.80 0.24
C ARG A 54 21.84 2.14 -0.85
N ASN A 55 20.91 1.30 -0.45
CA ASN A 55 20.06 0.50 -1.34
C ASN A 55 18.58 0.95 -1.27
N ILE A 56 18.35 2.24 -1.02
CA ILE A 56 17.01 2.84 -1.01
C ILE A 56 16.99 4.10 -1.88
N GLU A 57 15.93 4.25 -2.66
CA GLU A 57 15.60 5.46 -3.40
C GLU A 57 14.20 5.93 -3.01
N PHE A 58 14.02 7.24 -2.78
CA PHE A 58 12.70 7.84 -2.58
C PHE A 58 12.35 8.77 -3.74
N ARG A 59 11.18 8.54 -4.35
CA ARG A 59 10.70 9.24 -5.52
C ARG A 59 9.38 9.95 -5.22
N LEU A 60 9.26 11.20 -5.66
CA LEU A 60 7.99 11.93 -5.62
C LEU A 60 7.10 11.43 -6.76
N GLY A 61 5.88 11.01 -6.44
CA GLY A 61 4.92 10.54 -7.43
C GLY A 61 3.61 10.07 -6.80
N GLU A 62 2.60 9.97 -7.63
CA GLU A 62 1.29 9.43 -7.29
C GLU A 62 1.28 7.92 -7.51
N ILE A 63 0.50 7.18 -6.69
CA ILE A 63 0.41 5.72 -6.81
C ILE A 63 -0.36 5.26 -8.04
N GLU A 64 -1.18 6.14 -8.62
CA GLU A 64 -1.88 5.94 -9.89
C GLU A 64 -0.94 6.01 -11.12
N HIS A 65 0.22 6.71 -10.98
CA HIS A 65 1.18 6.95 -12.06
C HIS A 65 2.61 6.84 -11.52
N LEU A 66 3.04 5.63 -11.26
CA LEU A 66 4.30 5.34 -10.58
C LEU A 66 5.52 5.80 -11.41
N PRO A 67 6.45 6.58 -10.84
CA PRO A 67 7.69 6.98 -11.49
C PRO A 67 8.71 5.82 -11.50
N VAL A 68 8.27 4.66 -11.97
CA VAL A 68 9.00 3.39 -11.98
C VAL A 68 8.84 2.74 -13.35
N ALA A 69 9.92 2.17 -13.88
CA ALA A 69 9.92 1.52 -15.18
C ALA A 69 9.04 0.25 -15.19
N ASP A 70 8.53 -0.09 -16.36
CA ASP A 70 7.79 -1.33 -16.59
C ASP A 70 8.65 -2.54 -16.23
N GLU A 71 8.02 -3.56 -15.64
CA GLU A 71 8.63 -4.87 -15.36
C GLU A 71 9.99 -4.80 -14.64
N SER A 72 10.14 -3.86 -13.72
CA SER A 72 11.40 -3.61 -13.01
C SER A 72 11.38 -4.03 -11.53
N VAL A 73 10.22 -4.34 -10.97
CA VAL A 73 10.00 -4.61 -9.54
C VAL A 73 9.67 -6.08 -9.30
N ASP A 74 10.28 -6.69 -8.29
CA ASP A 74 9.99 -8.07 -7.89
C ASP A 74 8.83 -8.14 -6.90
N VAL A 75 8.72 -7.14 -6.02
CA VAL A 75 7.69 -7.09 -4.95
C VAL A 75 7.16 -5.68 -4.79
N ILE A 76 5.85 -5.55 -4.68
CA ILE A 76 5.19 -4.33 -4.20
C ILE A 76 4.71 -4.55 -2.77
N ILE A 77 5.00 -3.61 -1.89
CA ILE A 77 4.42 -3.50 -0.55
C ILE A 77 3.66 -2.20 -0.41
N SER A 78 2.66 -2.17 0.47
CA SER A 78 1.93 -0.95 0.81
C SER A 78 1.26 -1.10 2.17
N ASN A 79 1.12 0.00 2.89
CA ASN A 79 0.46 0.02 4.18
C ASN A 79 -0.48 1.24 4.28
N CYS A 80 -1.80 0.97 4.26
CA CYS A 80 -2.88 1.96 4.43
C CYS A 80 -2.81 3.17 3.47
N VAL A 81 -2.55 2.97 2.17
CA VAL A 81 -2.48 4.07 1.20
C VAL A 81 -3.46 3.93 0.04
N ILE A 82 -3.83 2.70 -0.35
CA ILE A 82 -4.67 2.47 -1.53
C ILE A 82 -6.03 3.16 -1.39
N ASN A 83 -6.59 3.18 -0.18
CA ASN A 83 -7.87 3.82 0.08
C ASN A 83 -7.86 5.35 -0.04
N LEU A 84 -6.70 5.98 -0.07
CA LEU A 84 -6.56 7.43 -0.30
C LEU A 84 -6.70 7.78 -1.79
N SER A 85 -6.48 6.82 -2.68
CA SER A 85 -6.66 7.02 -4.12
C SER A 85 -8.13 7.14 -4.51
N LEU A 86 -8.40 8.08 -5.41
CA LEU A 86 -9.71 8.25 -6.05
C LEU A 86 -9.89 7.32 -7.26
N ASP A 87 -8.80 6.77 -7.81
CA ASP A 87 -8.79 5.85 -8.94
C ASP A 87 -8.00 4.57 -8.62
N LYS A 88 -8.59 3.71 -7.80
CA LYS A 88 -7.97 2.46 -7.38
C LYS A 88 -7.74 1.47 -8.53
N GLU A 89 -8.60 1.53 -9.56
CA GLU A 89 -8.39 0.72 -10.77
C GLU A 89 -7.07 1.07 -11.44
N GLN A 90 -6.77 2.37 -11.53
CA GLN A 90 -5.52 2.84 -12.11
C GLN A 90 -4.32 2.47 -11.24
N VAL A 91 -4.46 2.51 -9.91
CA VAL A 91 -3.42 2.03 -8.98
C VAL A 91 -3.06 0.59 -9.27
N PHE A 92 -4.04 -0.31 -9.38
CA PHE A 92 -3.76 -1.73 -9.67
C PHE A 92 -3.20 -1.95 -11.07
N LYS A 93 -3.66 -1.19 -12.08
CA LYS A 93 -3.08 -1.24 -13.44
C LYS A 93 -1.62 -0.83 -13.45
N ASP A 94 -1.27 0.24 -12.74
CA ASP A 94 0.09 0.73 -12.69
C ASP A 94 1.00 -0.16 -11.84
N ALA A 95 0.49 -0.70 -10.73
CA ALA A 95 1.17 -1.72 -9.95
C ALA A 95 1.48 -2.98 -10.79
N TYR A 96 0.51 -3.43 -11.59
CA TYR A 96 0.72 -4.55 -12.52
C TYR A 96 1.78 -4.23 -13.58
N ARG A 97 1.78 -3.01 -14.14
CA ARG A 97 2.75 -2.55 -15.13
C ARG A 97 4.18 -2.67 -14.64
N VAL A 98 4.45 -2.16 -13.45
CA VAL A 98 5.83 -2.09 -12.89
C VAL A 98 6.35 -3.42 -12.37
N LEU A 99 5.47 -4.37 -12.01
CA LEU A 99 5.86 -5.71 -11.57
C LEU A 99 6.46 -6.50 -12.74
N LYS A 100 7.54 -7.22 -12.47
CA LYS A 100 8.07 -8.26 -13.36
C LYS A 100 7.07 -9.41 -13.49
N VAL A 101 7.15 -10.17 -14.58
CA VAL A 101 6.44 -11.45 -14.70
C VAL A 101 6.87 -12.37 -13.56
N GLY A 102 5.90 -12.91 -12.82
CA GLY A 102 6.15 -13.70 -11.60
C GLY A 102 6.43 -12.86 -10.36
N GLY A 103 6.40 -11.53 -10.46
CA GLY A 103 6.43 -10.62 -9.33
C GLY A 103 5.14 -10.68 -8.50
N ARG A 104 5.19 -10.18 -7.27
CA ARG A 104 4.08 -10.28 -6.33
C ARG A 104 3.78 -8.93 -5.66
N LEU A 105 2.55 -8.82 -5.19
CA LEU A 105 2.05 -7.68 -4.42
C LEU A 105 1.62 -8.17 -3.04
N SER A 106 1.92 -7.42 -1.98
CA SER A 106 1.46 -7.66 -0.61
C SER A 106 1.12 -6.33 0.05
N ILE A 107 -0.17 -6.07 0.22
CA ILE A 107 -0.72 -4.83 0.76
C ILE A 107 -1.40 -5.12 2.09
N SER A 108 -1.21 -4.22 3.06
CA SER A 108 -1.97 -4.15 4.30
C SER A 108 -2.88 -2.92 4.22
N ASP A 109 -4.19 -3.12 4.12
CA ASP A 109 -5.13 -1.99 4.03
C ASP A 109 -6.47 -2.30 4.71
N VAL A 110 -7.32 -1.29 4.80
CA VAL A 110 -8.69 -1.38 5.33
C VAL A 110 -9.63 -1.75 4.20
N VAL A 111 -10.51 -2.69 4.47
CA VAL A 111 -11.51 -3.18 3.51
C VAL A 111 -12.90 -3.05 4.12
N ALA A 112 -13.88 -2.62 3.34
CA ALA A 112 -15.27 -2.54 3.76
C ALA A 112 -15.87 -3.96 3.86
N THR A 113 -16.45 -4.26 5.03
CA THR A 113 -17.15 -5.52 5.32
C THR A 113 -18.67 -5.33 5.36
N ALA A 114 -19.12 -4.07 5.46
CA ALA A 114 -20.51 -3.66 5.37
C ALA A 114 -20.59 -2.27 4.73
N GLU A 115 -21.81 -1.85 4.34
CA GLU A 115 -22.00 -0.52 3.76
C GLU A 115 -21.73 0.57 4.82
N LEU A 116 -20.79 1.46 4.51
CA LEU A 116 -20.44 2.59 5.38
C LEU A 116 -21.61 3.61 5.45
N PRO A 117 -22.02 4.03 6.64
CA PRO A 117 -22.95 5.14 6.81
C PRO A 117 -22.46 6.42 6.11
N ILE A 118 -23.41 7.22 5.62
CA ILE A 118 -23.08 8.42 4.85
C ILE A 118 -22.29 9.44 5.68
N GLU A 119 -22.56 9.50 6.98
CA GLU A 119 -21.87 10.36 7.94
C GLU A 119 -20.40 10.00 8.10
N ILE A 120 -20.03 8.73 7.87
CA ILE A 120 -18.64 8.26 7.88
C ILE A 120 -17.98 8.54 6.53
N LYS A 121 -18.71 8.34 5.43
CA LYS A 121 -18.19 8.60 4.07
C LYS A 121 -17.86 10.08 3.84
N GLU A 122 -18.64 10.99 4.42
CA GLU A 122 -18.48 12.44 4.26
C GLU A 122 -17.56 13.09 5.31
N ASP A 123 -17.10 12.34 6.31
CA ASP A 123 -16.22 12.86 7.35
C ASP A 123 -14.77 12.90 6.86
N LEU A 124 -14.22 14.11 6.68
CA LEU A 124 -12.84 14.33 6.25
C LEU A 124 -11.80 13.65 7.15
N SER A 125 -12.07 13.51 8.44
CA SER A 125 -11.16 12.81 9.36
C SER A 125 -11.11 11.30 9.07
N MET A 126 -12.19 10.72 8.58
CA MET A 126 -12.27 9.32 8.14
C MET A 126 -11.61 9.09 6.78
N MET A 127 -11.63 10.11 5.88
CA MET A 127 -10.89 10.04 4.62
C MET A 127 -9.38 9.99 4.85
N THR A 128 -8.86 10.86 5.72
CA THR A 128 -7.41 10.85 6.06
C THR A 128 -6.99 9.60 6.82
N GLY A 129 -7.93 8.90 7.47
CA GLY A 129 -7.72 7.62 8.16
C GLY A 129 -7.92 6.39 7.28
N CYS A 130 -7.99 6.50 5.96
CA CYS A 130 -8.21 5.39 5.01
C CYS A 130 -9.55 4.64 5.16
N ILE A 131 -10.50 5.15 5.98
CA ILE A 131 -11.77 4.47 6.28
C ILE A 131 -12.84 4.83 5.26
N ALA A 132 -13.01 6.12 4.97
CA ALA A 132 -14.05 6.59 4.06
C ALA A 132 -13.86 6.09 2.62
N GLY A 133 -12.62 5.84 2.21
CA GLY A 133 -12.27 5.27 0.91
C GLY A 133 -12.22 3.74 0.87
N ALA A 134 -12.59 3.04 1.96
CA ALA A 134 -12.54 1.59 1.97
C ALA A 134 -13.52 0.98 0.97
N GLU A 135 -13.00 0.07 0.15
CA GLU A 135 -13.76 -0.68 -0.85
C GLU A 135 -14.15 -2.07 -0.34
N PHE A 136 -15.23 -2.63 -0.90
CA PHE A 136 -15.62 -4.02 -0.64
C PHE A 136 -14.62 -5.01 -1.19
N VAL A 137 -14.49 -6.16 -0.53
CA VAL A 137 -13.62 -7.29 -0.94
C VAL A 137 -13.82 -7.63 -2.42
N ASP A 138 -15.08 -7.79 -2.85
CA ASP A 138 -15.41 -8.19 -4.22
C ASP A 138 -14.98 -7.13 -5.25
N ASN A 139 -15.09 -5.84 -4.92
CA ASN A 139 -14.66 -4.75 -5.80
C ASN A 139 -13.13 -4.73 -5.94
N ILE A 140 -12.41 -4.88 -4.82
CA ILE A 140 -10.94 -4.95 -4.83
C ILE A 140 -10.48 -6.15 -5.67
N GLN A 141 -11.07 -7.33 -5.44
CA GLN A 141 -10.75 -8.52 -6.20
C GLN A 141 -10.97 -8.29 -7.69
N LYS A 142 -12.12 -7.74 -8.08
CA LYS A 142 -12.43 -7.44 -9.47
C LYS A 142 -11.44 -6.45 -10.10
N MET A 143 -11.11 -5.35 -9.43
CA MET A 143 -10.12 -4.38 -9.94
C MET A 143 -8.75 -5.04 -10.18
N MET A 144 -8.33 -5.96 -9.30
CA MET A 144 -7.08 -6.69 -9.45
C MET A 144 -7.15 -7.70 -10.61
N GLU A 145 -8.26 -8.44 -10.76
CA GLU A 145 -8.49 -9.35 -11.90
C GLU A 145 -8.48 -8.59 -13.22
N ASP A 146 -9.17 -7.45 -13.30
CA ASP A 146 -9.25 -6.59 -14.48
C ASP A 146 -7.86 -5.99 -14.84
N ALA A 147 -7.00 -5.76 -13.85
CA ALA A 147 -5.61 -5.36 -14.07
C ALA A 147 -4.70 -6.51 -14.55
N GLY A 148 -5.12 -7.77 -14.39
CA GLY A 148 -4.39 -8.95 -14.85
C GLY A 148 -3.72 -9.78 -13.76
N PHE A 149 -3.88 -9.43 -12.48
CA PHE A 149 -3.34 -10.19 -11.35
C PHE A 149 -3.96 -11.58 -11.24
N LYS A 150 -3.18 -12.53 -10.71
CA LYS A 150 -3.55 -13.93 -10.45
C LYS A 150 -3.31 -14.26 -8.99
N ASP A 151 -3.79 -15.43 -8.56
CA ASP A 151 -3.63 -15.96 -7.19
C ASP A 151 -4.03 -14.95 -6.11
N ILE A 152 -5.07 -14.14 -6.40
CA ILE A 152 -5.53 -13.05 -5.54
C ILE A 152 -6.09 -13.64 -4.24
N ARG A 153 -5.59 -13.13 -3.10
CA ARG A 153 -6.03 -13.50 -1.75
C ARG A 153 -6.28 -12.24 -0.95
N LEU A 154 -7.48 -12.11 -0.41
CA LEU A 154 -7.84 -11.07 0.54
C LEU A 154 -8.13 -11.75 1.88
N THR A 155 -7.21 -11.66 2.82
CA THR A 155 -7.28 -12.35 4.12
C THR A 155 -7.47 -11.32 5.24
N PRO A 156 -8.57 -11.40 6.02
CA PRO A 156 -8.73 -10.55 7.19
C PRO A 156 -7.61 -10.86 8.20
N LYS A 157 -7.07 -9.82 8.83
CA LYS A 157 -6.16 -10.01 9.96
C LYS A 157 -6.93 -10.52 11.18
N ASP A 158 -6.34 -11.40 11.98
CA ASP A 158 -6.97 -12.00 13.16
C ASP A 158 -7.54 -10.94 14.12
N ASN A 159 -6.84 -9.81 14.28
CA ASN A 159 -7.25 -8.66 15.09
C ASN A 159 -7.66 -7.44 14.24
N GLY A 160 -8.07 -7.64 12.98
CA GLY A 160 -8.34 -6.56 12.02
C GLY A 160 -9.40 -5.57 12.49
N ARG A 161 -10.46 -6.04 13.17
CA ARG A 161 -11.49 -5.18 13.76
C ARG A 161 -10.98 -4.40 14.97
N GLU A 162 -10.18 -5.02 15.83
CA GLU A 162 -9.59 -4.37 17.01
C GLU A 162 -8.61 -3.27 16.62
N ILE A 163 -7.82 -3.50 15.56
CA ILE A 163 -6.93 -2.49 14.99
C ILE A 163 -7.75 -1.26 14.58
N VAL A 164 -8.77 -1.45 13.78
CA VAL A 164 -9.62 -0.36 13.28
C VAL A 164 -10.34 0.36 14.42
N LYS A 165 -10.89 -0.39 15.38
CA LYS A 165 -11.53 0.17 16.59
C LYS A 165 -10.59 1.07 17.39
N SER A 166 -9.31 0.73 17.47
CA SER A 166 -8.32 1.52 18.21
C SER A 166 -8.09 2.89 17.62
N TRP A 167 -8.38 3.10 16.34
CA TRP A 167 -8.19 4.39 15.65
C TRP A 167 -9.32 5.38 15.92
N VAL A 168 -10.56 4.87 16.07
CA VAL A 168 -11.74 5.71 16.31
C VAL A 168 -12.68 5.02 17.33
N PRO A 169 -12.32 5.04 18.62
CA PRO A 169 -13.00 4.21 19.66
C PRO A 169 -14.50 4.46 19.82
N ASP A 170 -14.98 5.66 19.48
CA ASP A 170 -16.34 6.11 19.80
C ASP A 170 -17.34 5.97 18.64
N ARG A 171 -16.95 5.38 17.50
CA ARG A 171 -17.77 5.38 16.28
C ARG A 171 -18.19 4.00 15.76
N ASN A 172 -17.86 2.91 16.46
CA ASN A 172 -18.18 1.52 16.07
C ASN A 172 -17.82 1.19 14.60
N ILE A 173 -16.74 1.79 14.08
CA ILE A 173 -16.31 1.62 12.68
C ILE A 173 -15.91 0.16 12.39
N GLU A 174 -15.54 -0.59 13.40
CA GLU A 174 -15.23 -2.03 13.33
C GLU A 174 -16.38 -2.90 12.85
N ASP A 175 -17.61 -2.38 12.86
CA ASP A 175 -18.79 -3.07 12.31
C ASP A 175 -18.86 -2.97 10.77
N TYR A 176 -18.15 -2.01 10.17
CA TYR A 176 -18.22 -1.70 8.75
C TYR A 176 -16.93 -1.99 8.00
N VAL A 177 -15.78 -1.97 8.67
CA VAL A 177 -14.47 -2.14 8.06
C VAL A 177 -13.57 -3.04 8.90
N SER A 178 -12.57 -3.64 8.25
CA SER A 178 -11.55 -4.44 8.92
C SER A 178 -10.22 -4.33 8.18
N SER A 179 -9.12 -4.57 8.89
CA SER A 179 -7.79 -4.62 8.27
C SER A 179 -7.55 -5.97 7.59
N TYR A 180 -7.09 -5.93 6.35
CA TYR A 180 -6.81 -7.08 5.50
C TYR A 180 -5.37 -7.13 5.03
N ILE A 181 -4.90 -8.33 4.72
CA ILE A 181 -3.74 -8.55 3.87
C ILE A 181 -4.25 -8.91 2.48
N ILE A 182 -3.78 -8.21 1.47
CA ILE A 182 -4.13 -8.37 0.06
C ILE A 182 -2.88 -8.82 -0.67
N GLU A 183 -2.90 -10.01 -1.25
CA GLU A 183 -1.77 -10.61 -1.95
C GLU A 183 -2.19 -11.03 -3.35
N ALA A 184 -1.27 -10.90 -4.31
CA ALA A 184 -1.47 -11.37 -5.68
C ALA A 184 -0.14 -11.55 -6.41
N THR A 185 -0.18 -12.23 -7.56
CA THR A 185 0.96 -12.41 -8.48
C THR A 185 0.66 -11.84 -9.87
N LYS A 186 1.71 -11.41 -10.59
CA LYS A 186 1.64 -11.05 -12.01
C LYS A 186 1.88 -12.24 -12.91
#